data_10cec81e8d9bcdd8073580573a2fe801
#
_entry.id   10cec81e8d9bcdd8073580573a2fe801
#
_cell.length_a   1.000
_cell.length_b   1.000
_cell.length_c   1.000
_cell.angle_alpha   90.00
_cell.angle_beta   90.00
_cell.angle_gamma   90.00
#
_symmetry.space_group_name_H-M   'P 1'
#
loop_
_entity.id
_entity.type
_entity.pdbx_description
1 polymer ?
#
loop_
_entity_poly.entity_id
_entity_poly.type
_entity_poly.pdbx_seq_one_letter_code
_entity_poly.pdbx_strand_id
1 'polypeptide(L)'
;MRALILGGTAESRELALLLLQSGWRVTSSLAGRVKEPKLPLGEVRIGGFGGPPGLARWLMDHEVDLVVDATHPFAEKISISAAEATRATGIPLIALHRPAWTPENYDEWIYVNDMEEAARKAERYHHIFLTIGRQKLAPFANDSHNLYVIRSVDPPEGPLPKRHRLILSRGPFSVQDEKQLMRDNQIDALVTKNSGGSL
;
A
#
# COMPACT_ATOMS: atom_id res chain seq x y z
N MET A 1 -5.15 -16.82 23.08
CA MET A 1 -4.88 -15.41 22.77
C MET A 1 -5.47 -15.08 21.41
N ARG A 2 -5.97 -13.86 21.23
CA ARG A 2 -6.59 -13.38 19.99
C ARG A 2 -5.84 -12.17 19.44
N ALA A 3 -5.45 -12.22 18.18
CA ALA A 3 -4.75 -11.14 17.51
C ALA A 3 -5.61 -10.51 16.40
N LEU A 4 -5.62 -9.19 16.32
CA LEU A 4 -6.07 -8.45 15.16
C LEU A 4 -4.83 -8.05 14.33
N ILE A 5 -4.79 -8.49 13.07
CA ILE A 5 -3.79 -8.03 12.11
C ILE A 5 -4.43 -7.01 11.18
N LEU A 6 -3.96 -5.78 11.22
CA LEU A 6 -4.25 -4.78 10.20
C LEU A 6 -3.36 -5.09 9.00
N GLY A 7 -3.95 -5.55 7.89
CA GLY A 7 -3.22 -6.24 6.84
C GLY A 7 -3.38 -5.63 5.46
N GLY A 8 -3.16 -6.48 4.46
CA GLY A 8 -3.19 -6.14 3.04
C GLY A 8 -1.83 -6.30 2.33
N THR A 9 -0.80 -6.68 3.06
CA THR A 9 0.55 -6.94 2.56
C THR A 9 0.86 -8.44 2.48
N ALA A 10 1.96 -8.82 1.88
CA ALA A 10 2.42 -10.21 1.86
C ALA A 10 2.81 -10.66 3.28
N GLU A 11 3.54 -9.79 3.98
CA GLU A 11 4.02 -10.03 5.34
C GLU A 11 2.87 -10.23 6.33
N SER A 12 1.77 -9.48 6.18
CA SER A 12 0.58 -9.66 7.03
C SER A 12 -0.07 -11.04 6.84
N ARG A 13 -0.04 -11.61 5.62
CA ARG A 13 -0.54 -12.96 5.37
C ARG A 13 0.34 -14.04 5.95
N GLU A 14 1.65 -13.87 5.83
CA GLU A 14 2.65 -14.78 6.43
C GLU A 14 2.55 -14.75 7.95
N LEU A 15 2.46 -13.58 8.56
CA LEU A 15 2.26 -13.42 9.99
C LEU A 15 0.98 -14.11 10.47
N ALA A 16 -0.14 -13.96 9.74
CA ALA A 16 -1.38 -14.64 10.07
C ALA A 16 -1.21 -16.16 10.13
N LEU A 17 -0.50 -16.73 9.15
CA LEU A 17 -0.19 -18.17 9.14
C LEU A 17 0.64 -18.58 10.35
N LEU A 18 1.72 -17.85 10.65
CA LEU A 18 2.61 -18.16 11.77
C LEU A 18 1.91 -18.09 13.13
N LEU A 19 1.06 -17.08 13.34
CA LEU A 19 0.29 -16.95 14.57
C LEU A 19 -0.75 -18.07 14.72
N LEU A 20 -1.45 -18.45 13.65
CA LEU A 20 -2.37 -19.57 13.66
C LEU A 20 -1.66 -20.90 14.01
N GLN A 21 -0.49 -21.15 13.42
CA GLN A 21 0.35 -22.33 13.74
C GLN A 21 0.81 -22.32 15.20
N SER A 22 0.95 -21.13 15.80
CA SER A 22 1.30 -20.96 17.22
C SER A 22 0.08 -21.00 18.16
N GLY A 23 -1.09 -21.38 17.66
CA GLY A 23 -2.31 -21.55 18.45
C GLY A 23 -3.08 -20.27 18.78
N TRP A 24 -2.78 -19.13 18.10
CA TRP A 24 -3.54 -17.91 18.22
C TRP A 24 -4.82 -17.98 17.40
N ARG A 25 -5.87 -17.30 17.87
CA ARG A 25 -7.00 -16.94 17.03
C ARG A 25 -6.67 -15.64 16.32
N VAL A 26 -6.77 -15.61 15.00
CA VAL A 26 -6.34 -14.47 14.18
C VAL A 26 -7.49 -13.95 13.37
N THR A 27 -7.77 -12.66 13.50
CA THR A 27 -8.63 -11.91 12.59
C THR A 27 -7.79 -10.95 11.78
N SER A 28 -7.79 -11.09 10.46
CA SER A 28 -7.11 -10.16 9.54
C SER A 28 -8.08 -9.12 9.00
N SER A 29 -7.76 -7.84 9.16
CA SER A 29 -8.58 -6.73 8.66
C SER A 29 -8.02 -6.15 7.39
N LEU A 30 -8.83 -6.12 6.33
CA LEU A 30 -8.51 -5.57 5.02
C LEU A 30 -9.37 -4.33 4.73
N ALA A 31 -8.78 -3.31 4.11
CA ALA A 31 -9.48 -2.06 3.81
C ALA A 31 -10.55 -2.15 2.70
N GLY A 32 -10.61 -3.27 1.95
CA GLY A 32 -11.54 -3.45 0.83
C GLY A 32 -11.21 -2.61 -0.41
N ARG A 33 -9.96 -2.19 -0.56
CA ARG A 33 -9.52 -1.35 -1.70
C ARG A 33 -9.34 -2.11 -3.01
N VAL A 34 -9.19 -3.42 -2.94
CA VAL A 34 -9.01 -4.34 -4.08
C VAL A 34 -10.24 -5.22 -4.18
N LYS A 35 -10.80 -5.38 -5.39
CA LYS A 35 -12.02 -6.16 -5.62
C LYS A 35 -11.84 -7.63 -5.26
N GLU A 36 -10.71 -8.21 -5.61
CA GLU A 36 -10.36 -9.61 -5.32
C GLU A 36 -9.04 -9.67 -4.54
N PRO A 37 -9.06 -9.46 -3.21
CA PRO A 37 -7.84 -9.53 -2.42
C PRO A 37 -7.36 -10.97 -2.27
N LYS A 38 -6.05 -11.16 -2.18
CA LYS A 38 -5.47 -12.44 -1.69
C LYS A 38 -5.77 -12.51 -0.20
N LEU A 39 -6.70 -13.38 0.19
CA LEU A 39 -7.12 -13.51 1.58
C LEU A 39 -6.07 -14.25 2.41
N PRO A 40 -5.79 -13.80 3.65
CA PRO A 40 -5.02 -14.55 4.63
C PRO A 40 -5.80 -15.76 5.13
N LEU A 41 -5.13 -16.70 5.78
CA LEU A 41 -5.76 -17.75 6.56
C LEU A 41 -6.35 -17.19 7.86
N GLY A 42 -7.36 -17.86 8.39
CA GLY A 42 -8.09 -17.46 9.58
C GLY A 42 -9.30 -16.58 9.28
N GLU A 43 -9.79 -15.88 10.30
CA GLU A 43 -10.91 -14.95 10.13
C GLU A 43 -10.51 -13.71 9.34
N VAL A 44 -11.36 -13.28 8.43
CA VAL A 44 -11.12 -12.07 7.62
C VAL A 44 -12.30 -11.12 7.77
N ARG A 45 -12.00 -9.86 8.08
CA ARG A 45 -12.96 -8.77 7.97
C ARG A 45 -12.54 -7.79 6.89
N ILE A 46 -13.50 -7.22 6.19
CA ILE A 46 -13.27 -6.23 5.13
C ILE A 46 -14.02 -4.95 5.48
N GLY A 47 -13.34 -3.81 5.32
CA GLY A 47 -13.92 -2.48 5.56
C GLY A 47 -13.27 -1.73 6.72
N GLY A 48 -13.68 -0.46 6.89
CA GLY A 48 -13.17 0.40 7.95
C GLY A 48 -13.82 0.08 9.32
N PHE A 49 -13.22 0.62 10.38
CA PHE A 49 -13.74 0.49 11.75
C PHE A 49 -14.59 1.71 12.19
N GLY A 50 -14.65 2.76 11.37
CA GLY A 50 -15.28 4.03 11.79
C GLY A 50 -14.33 4.93 12.61
N GLY A 51 -13.02 4.85 12.33
CA GLY A 51 -12.00 5.62 13.03
C GLY A 51 -11.56 4.99 14.36
N PRO A 52 -10.76 5.72 15.17
CA PRO A 52 -10.21 5.21 16.43
C PRO A 52 -11.26 4.72 17.43
N PRO A 53 -12.38 5.44 17.66
CA PRO A 53 -13.41 4.98 18.60
C PRO A 53 -14.09 3.68 18.16
N GLY A 54 -14.32 3.54 16.84
CA GLY A 54 -14.90 2.31 16.29
C GLY A 54 -13.95 1.14 16.39
N LEU A 55 -12.66 1.36 16.16
CA LEU A 55 -11.63 0.34 16.34
C LEU A 55 -11.51 -0.06 17.82
N ALA A 56 -11.45 0.90 18.74
CA ALA A 56 -11.38 0.62 20.18
C ALA A 56 -12.57 -0.25 20.65
N ARG A 57 -13.78 0.09 20.24
CA ARG A 57 -14.98 -0.71 20.54
C ARG A 57 -14.86 -2.12 19.99
N TRP A 58 -14.45 -2.26 18.72
CA TRP A 58 -14.29 -3.56 18.07
C TRP A 58 -13.26 -4.44 18.81
N LEU A 59 -12.15 -3.86 19.26
CA LEU A 59 -11.11 -4.56 20.03
C LEU A 59 -11.66 -5.13 21.34
N MET A 60 -12.46 -4.35 22.06
CA MET A 60 -13.07 -4.77 23.32
C MET A 60 -14.16 -5.83 23.11
N ASP A 61 -15.06 -5.61 22.14
CA ASP A 61 -16.16 -6.53 21.82
C ASP A 61 -15.67 -7.92 21.37
N HIS A 62 -14.47 -7.98 20.79
CA HIS A 62 -13.86 -9.22 20.31
C HIS A 62 -12.75 -9.77 21.21
N GLU A 63 -12.59 -9.21 22.40
CA GLU A 63 -11.59 -9.67 23.41
C GLU A 63 -10.20 -9.83 22.79
N VAL A 64 -9.72 -8.80 22.06
CA VAL A 64 -8.42 -8.82 21.39
C VAL A 64 -7.30 -8.63 22.39
N ASP A 65 -6.31 -9.52 22.38
CA ASP A 65 -5.14 -9.47 23.25
C ASP A 65 -3.96 -8.70 22.63
N LEU A 66 -3.91 -8.60 21.29
CA LEU A 66 -2.81 -7.98 20.56
C LEU A 66 -3.30 -7.40 19.23
N VAL A 67 -2.87 -6.20 18.92
CA VAL A 67 -3.00 -5.60 17.58
C VAL A 67 -1.65 -5.60 16.90
N VAL A 68 -1.61 -6.06 15.64
CA VAL A 68 -0.43 -5.93 14.79
C VAL A 68 -0.76 -5.05 13.60
N ASP A 69 -0.11 -3.90 13.49
CA ASP A 69 -0.15 -3.07 12.29
C ASP A 69 0.90 -3.57 11.29
N ALA A 70 0.46 -4.37 10.34
CA ALA A 70 1.25 -4.89 9.22
C ALA A 70 0.73 -4.32 7.89
N THR A 71 0.20 -3.11 7.92
CA THR A 71 -0.31 -2.43 6.74
C THR A 71 0.83 -1.89 5.85
N HIS A 72 0.46 -1.43 4.67
CA HIS A 72 1.40 -0.74 3.80
C HIS A 72 1.90 0.55 4.47
N PRO A 73 3.20 0.93 4.40
CA PRO A 73 3.75 2.11 5.08
C PRO A 73 3.01 3.43 4.80
N PHE A 74 2.33 3.52 3.65
CA PHE A 74 1.50 4.68 3.28
C PHE A 74 0.03 4.56 3.69
N ALA A 75 -0.30 3.69 4.63
CA ALA A 75 -1.65 3.53 5.16
C ALA A 75 -1.85 4.31 6.48
N GLU A 76 -1.34 5.52 6.58
CA GLU A 76 -1.27 6.36 7.79
C GLU A 76 -2.57 6.41 8.61
N LYS A 77 -3.73 6.56 7.93
CA LYS A 77 -5.02 6.71 8.62
C LYS A 77 -5.35 5.54 9.54
N ILE A 78 -5.09 4.31 9.10
CA ILE A 78 -5.37 3.14 9.93
C ILE A 78 -4.30 2.96 11.00
N SER A 79 -3.04 3.27 10.71
CA SER A 79 -1.94 3.23 11.70
C SER A 79 -2.17 4.22 12.84
N ILE A 80 -2.58 5.46 12.53
CA ILE A 80 -2.98 6.45 13.54
C ILE A 80 -4.18 5.93 14.35
N SER A 81 -5.21 5.41 13.68
CA SER A 81 -6.38 4.85 14.36
C SER A 81 -6.01 3.69 15.30
N ALA A 82 -5.07 2.83 14.88
CA ALA A 82 -4.58 1.74 15.70
C ALA A 82 -3.85 2.25 16.96
N ALA A 83 -2.96 3.22 16.80
CA ALA A 83 -2.23 3.81 17.92
C ALA A 83 -3.16 4.49 18.94
N GLU A 84 -4.18 5.20 18.47
CA GLU A 84 -5.17 5.85 19.35
C GLU A 84 -6.09 4.83 20.05
N ALA A 85 -6.61 3.85 19.29
CA ALA A 85 -7.51 2.84 19.83
C ALA A 85 -6.82 1.94 20.87
N THR A 86 -5.58 1.52 20.60
CA THR A 86 -4.82 0.66 21.51
C THR A 86 -4.37 1.42 22.77
N ARG A 87 -4.06 2.71 22.65
CA ARG A 87 -3.81 3.57 23.82
C ARG A 87 -5.05 3.70 24.70
N ALA A 88 -6.23 3.85 24.10
CA ALA A 88 -7.49 3.98 24.84
C ALA A 88 -7.93 2.68 25.52
N THR A 89 -7.60 1.52 24.97
CA THR A 89 -8.01 0.19 25.49
C THR A 89 -6.94 -0.48 26.34
N GLY A 90 -5.70 -0.01 26.33
CA GLY A 90 -4.56 -0.66 26.99
C GLY A 90 -4.07 -1.94 26.30
N ILE A 91 -4.62 -2.27 25.11
CA ILE A 91 -4.20 -3.43 24.32
C ILE A 91 -2.86 -3.13 23.64
N PRO A 92 -1.87 -4.04 23.70
CA PRO A 92 -0.59 -3.82 23.06
C PRO A 92 -0.70 -3.71 21.52
N LEU A 93 0.12 -2.81 20.95
CA LEU A 93 0.27 -2.61 19.51
C LEU A 93 1.70 -2.93 19.10
N ILE A 94 1.85 -3.79 18.08
CA ILE A 94 3.12 -4.01 17.40
C ILE A 94 3.01 -3.48 15.97
N ALA A 95 3.96 -2.66 15.55
CA ALA A 95 4.08 -2.21 14.16
C ALA A 95 5.11 -3.06 13.42
N LEU A 96 4.68 -3.75 12.38
CA LEU A 96 5.55 -4.53 11.49
C LEU A 96 5.90 -3.67 10.27
N HIS A 97 7.03 -2.99 10.33
CA HIS A 97 7.51 -2.14 9.25
C HIS A 97 8.60 -2.83 8.42
N ARG A 98 8.48 -2.71 7.11
CA ARG A 98 9.55 -3.09 6.18
C ARG A 98 10.61 -1.99 6.15
N PRO A 99 11.91 -2.34 6.08
CA PRO A 99 12.95 -1.35 5.78
C PRO A 99 12.62 -0.66 4.45
N ALA A 100 12.73 0.66 4.42
CA ALA A 100 12.59 1.41 3.17
C ALA A 100 13.73 1.03 2.20
N TRP A 101 13.48 1.16 0.89
CA TRP A 101 14.54 1.02 -0.08
C TRP A 101 15.52 2.17 0.04
N THR A 102 16.78 1.89 -0.21
CA THR A 102 17.86 2.86 -0.28
C THR A 102 18.41 2.94 -1.70
N PRO A 103 18.79 4.15 -2.19
CA PRO A 103 19.37 4.28 -3.52
C PRO A 103 20.73 3.59 -3.60
N GLU A 104 21.03 3.02 -4.76
CA GLU A 104 22.35 2.53 -5.11
C GLU A 104 23.20 3.66 -5.77
N ASN A 105 24.49 3.41 -6.00
CA ASN A 105 25.45 4.44 -6.43
C ASN A 105 25.10 5.17 -7.74
N TYR A 106 24.24 4.60 -8.58
CA TYR A 106 23.85 5.17 -9.88
C TYR A 106 22.39 5.60 -9.94
N ASP A 107 21.68 5.56 -8.83
CA ASP A 107 20.28 5.95 -8.76
C ASP A 107 20.16 7.47 -8.57
N GLU A 108 19.30 8.09 -9.35
CA GLU A 108 18.91 9.48 -9.19
C GLU A 108 17.53 9.58 -8.55
N TRP A 109 17.46 9.55 -7.22
CA TRP A 109 16.21 9.64 -6.50
C TRP A 109 15.88 11.08 -6.13
N ILE A 110 14.66 11.48 -6.44
CA ILE A 110 14.09 12.76 -6.04
C ILE A 110 13.00 12.48 -5.02
N TYR A 111 13.27 12.83 -3.77
CA TYR A 111 12.28 12.72 -2.71
C TYR A 111 11.29 13.88 -2.79
N VAL A 112 10.01 13.56 -2.59
CA VAL A 112 8.90 14.51 -2.62
C VAL A 112 7.99 14.27 -1.43
N ASN A 113 7.32 15.32 -0.96
CA ASN A 113 6.49 15.28 0.24
C ASN A 113 5.06 14.75 -0.05
N ASP A 114 4.56 15.00 -1.27
CA ASP A 114 3.20 14.65 -1.68
C ASP A 114 3.12 14.34 -3.18
N MET A 115 1.93 13.94 -3.65
CA MET A 115 1.70 13.61 -5.04
C MET A 115 1.62 14.85 -5.95
N GLU A 116 1.26 15.98 -5.40
CA GLU A 116 1.24 17.27 -6.06
C GLU A 116 2.67 17.73 -6.42
N GLU A 117 3.60 17.58 -5.49
CA GLU A 117 5.02 17.82 -5.76
C GLU A 117 5.58 16.80 -6.74
N ALA A 118 5.22 15.52 -6.61
CA ALA A 118 5.62 14.48 -7.55
C ALA A 118 5.17 14.81 -8.98
N ALA A 119 3.93 15.26 -9.15
CA ALA A 119 3.40 15.65 -10.46
C ALA A 119 4.19 16.81 -11.05
N ARG A 120 4.42 17.88 -10.29
CA ARG A 120 5.23 19.03 -10.74
C ARG A 120 6.66 18.66 -11.12
N LYS A 121 7.28 17.74 -10.36
CA LYS A 121 8.64 17.26 -10.68
C LYS A 121 8.66 16.36 -11.92
N ALA A 122 7.59 15.62 -12.16
CA ALA A 122 7.46 14.73 -13.30
C ALA A 122 7.29 15.47 -14.63
N GLU A 123 6.72 16.69 -14.64
CA GLU A 123 6.46 17.49 -15.85
C GLU A 123 7.72 17.74 -16.74
N ARG A 124 8.91 17.68 -16.16
CA ARG A 124 10.18 17.86 -16.90
C ARG A 124 10.66 16.64 -17.69
N TYR A 125 9.99 15.49 -17.51
CA TYR A 125 10.25 14.24 -18.21
C TYR A 125 9.22 14.03 -19.31
N HIS A 126 9.39 13.00 -20.14
CA HIS A 126 8.52 12.78 -21.30
C HIS A 126 7.68 11.51 -21.19
N HIS A 127 8.25 10.44 -20.66
CA HIS A 127 7.62 9.13 -20.50
C HIS A 127 7.67 8.68 -19.05
N ILE A 128 6.60 8.89 -18.34
CA ILE A 128 6.54 8.69 -16.89
C ILE A 128 5.82 7.39 -16.54
N PHE A 129 6.45 6.55 -15.72
CA PHE A 129 5.83 5.35 -15.19
C PHE A 129 5.28 5.59 -13.79
N LEU A 130 3.96 5.46 -13.60
CA LEU A 130 3.29 5.63 -12.31
C LEU A 130 2.94 4.28 -11.69
N THR A 131 3.56 3.94 -10.56
CA THR A 131 3.29 2.74 -9.74
C THR A 131 2.70 3.07 -8.37
N ILE A 132 2.02 4.20 -8.26
CA ILE A 132 1.51 4.78 -7.01
C ILE A 132 0.12 4.28 -6.60
N GLY A 133 -0.45 3.38 -7.39
CA GLY A 133 -1.80 2.84 -7.20
C GLY A 133 -2.90 3.76 -7.74
N ARG A 134 -4.13 3.22 -7.82
CA ARG A 134 -5.26 3.84 -8.55
C ARG A 134 -5.83 5.12 -7.93
N GLN A 135 -5.58 5.39 -6.65
CA GLN A 135 -6.26 6.46 -5.90
C GLN A 135 -5.52 7.80 -5.87
N LYS A 136 -4.29 7.85 -6.35
CA LYS A 136 -3.41 9.02 -6.21
C LYS A 136 -2.97 9.62 -7.56
N LEU A 137 -3.78 9.44 -8.61
CA LEU A 137 -3.44 9.82 -9.99
C LEU A 137 -3.91 11.24 -10.36
N ALA A 138 -4.88 11.79 -9.63
CA ALA A 138 -5.49 13.09 -9.94
C ALA A 138 -4.48 14.24 -10.12
N PRO A 139 -3.42 14.38 -9.32
CA PRO A 139 -2.44 15.45 -9.51
C PRO A 139 -1.73 15.44 -10.88
N PHE A 140 -1.62 14.25 -11.51
CA PHE A 140 -0.98 14.10 -12.82
C PHE A 140 -1.93 14.39 -13.99
N ALA A 141 -3.24 14.50 -13.74
CA ALA A 141 -4.25 14.63 -14.79
C ALA A 141 -4.17 15.93 -15.57
N ASN A 142 -3.57 16.99 -15.00
CA ASN A 142 -3.45 18.29 -15.63
C ASN A 142 -2.33 18.33 -16.70
N ASP A 143 -1.42 17.38 -16.70
CA ASP A 143 -0.38 17.30 -17.72
C ASP A 143 -0.97 16.74 -19.02
N SER A 144 -0.86 17.54 -20.09
CA SER A 144 -1.35 17.21 -21.42
C SER A 144 -0.25 16.85 -22.42
N HIS A 145 1.02 16.98 -22.04
CA HIS A 145 2.17 16.87 -22.93
C HIS A 145 2.85 15.52 -22.84
N ASN A 146 3.05 15.01 -21.62
CA ASN A 146 3.82 13.82 -21.37
C ASN A 146 2.99 12.53 -21.51
N LEU A 147 3.66 11.43 -21.79
CA LEU A 147 3.03 10.10 -21.83
C LEU A 147 3.18 9.43 -20.47
N TYR A 148 2.08 8.95 -19.94
CA TYR A 148 2.04 8.25 -18.66
C TYR A 148 1.73 6.77 -18.86
N VAL A 149 2.62 5.91 -18.42
CA VAL A 149 2.33 4.48 -18.24
C VAL A 149 1.86 4.30 -16.81
N ILE A 150 0.63 3.85 -16.62
CA ILE A 150 0.02 3.75 -15.29
C ILE A 150 -0.22 2.27 -14.98
N ARG A 151 0.34 1.77 -13.88
CA ARG A 151 0.07 0.40 -13.43
C ARG A 151 -0.73 0.40 -12.13
N SER A 152 -1.82 -0.35 -12.15
CA SER A 152 -2.65 -0.60 -10.98
C SER A 152 -3.26 -2.00 -11.02
N VAL A 153 -3.74 -2.49 -9.87
CA VAL A 153 -4.42 -3.80 -9.79
C VAL A 153 -5.81 -3.71 -10.40
N ASP A 154 -6.57 -2.70 -10.00
CA ASP A 154 -7.91 -2.43 -10.52
C ASP A 154 -7.91 -1.12 -11.32
N PRO A 155 -8.88 -0.92 -12.23
CA PRO A 155 -9.00 0.33 -12.97
C PRO A 155 -9.07 1.54 -12.04
N PRO A 156 -8.35 2.64 -12.36
CA PRO A 156 -8.48 3.91 -11.65
C PRO A 156 -9.90 4.49 -11.78
N GLU A 157 -10.31 5.15 -10.70
CA GLU A 157 -11.54 5.95 -10.67
C GLU A 157 -11.15 7.42 -10.52
N GLY A 158 -11.49 8.26 -11.47
CA GLY A 158 -11.18 9.68 -11.43
C GLY A 158 -10.33 10.16 -12.61
N PRO A 159 -9.88 11.43 -12.57
CA PRO A 159 -9.17 12.02 -13.69
C PRO A 159 -7.80 11.39 -13.88
N LEU A 160 -7.45 11.18 -15.15
CA LEU A 160 -6.16 10.64 -15.60
C LEU A 160 -5.48 11.61 -16.55
N PRO A 161 -4.14 11.52 -16.68
CA PRO A 161 -3.41 12.25 -17.71
C PRO A 161 -4.00 12.01 -19.09
N LYS A 162 -4.07 13.03 -19.91
CA LYS A 162 -4.69 12.97 -21.25
C LYS A 162 -4.04 11.91 -22.14
N ARG A 163 -2.71 11.79 -22.06
CA ARG A 163 -1.92 10.82 -22.82
C ARG A 163 -1.43 9.74 -21.85
N HIS A 164 -2.18 8.65 -21.76
CA HIS A 164 -1.80 7.54 -20.89
C HIS A 164 -2.03 6.17 -21.50
N ARG A 165 -1.25 5.21 -20.99
CA ARG A 165 -1.43 3.77 -21.20
C ARG A 165 -1.68 3.11 -19.85
N LEU A 166 -2.80 2.42 -19.70
CA LEU A 166 -3.13 1.71 -18.47
C LEU A 166 -2.71 0.25 -18.56
N ILE A 167 -2.03 -0.24 -17.53
CA ILE A 167 -1.63 -1.64 -17.35
C ILE A 167 -2.31 -2.16 -16.08
N LEU A 168 -3.25 -3.08 -16.23
CA LEU A 168 -3.88 -3.74 -15.10
C LEU A 168 -3.11 -5.02 -14.78
N SER A 169 -2.35 -4.99 -13.70
CA SER A 169 -1.51 -6.11 -13.29
C SER A 169 -1.23 -6.10 -11.79
N ARG A 170 -1.06 -7.30 -11.24
CA ARG A 170 -0.75 -7.52 -9.82
C ARG A 170 0.59 -8.24 -9.71
N GLY A 171 1.46 -7.71 -8.86
CA GLY A 171 2.74 -8.33 -8.55
C GLY A 171 2.62 -9.73 -7.89
N PRO A 172 3.74 -10.41 -7.67
CA PRO A 172 5.10 -9.88 -7.83
C PRO A 172 5.51 -9.72 -9.31
N PHE A 173 6.46 -8.83 -9.56
CA PHE A 173 7.03 -8.58 -10.89
C PHE A 173 8.51 -8.95 -10.87
N SER A 174 9.02 -9.56 -11.93
CA SER A 174 10.46 -9.82 -12.03
C SER A 174 11.21 -8.55 -12.45
N VAL A 175 12.46 -8.43 -12.02
CA VAL A 175 13.34 -7.33 -12.43
C VAL A 175 13.49 -7.28 -13.97
N GLN A 176 13.49 -8.44 -14.61
CA GLN A 176 13.63 -8.52 -16.06
C GLN A 176 12.39 -7.97 -16.78
N ASP A 177 11.19 -8.33 -16.30
CA ASP A 177 9.94 -7.83 -16.88
C ASP A 177 9.80 -6.31 -16.67
N GLU A 178 10.21 -5.80 -15.49
CA GLU A 178 10.20 -4.36 -15.22
C GLU A 178 11.16 -3.61 -16.15
N LYS A 179 12.38 -4.11 -16.31
CA LYS A 179 13.36 -3.52 -17.25
C LYS A 179 12.84 -3.53 -18.68
N GLN A 180 12.21 -4.61 -19.10
CA GLN A 180 11.65 -4.72 -20.44
C GLN A 180 10.49 -3.73 -20.63
N LEU A 181 9.57 -3.67 -19.67
CA LEU A 181 8.45 -2.74 -19.69
C LEU A 181 8.94 -1.29 -19.80
N MET A 182 9.95 -0.91 -19.00
CA MET A 182 10.51 0.44 -19.04
C MET A 182 11.15 0.75 -20.39
N ARG A 183 11.89 -0.19 -20.98
CA ARG A 183 12.52 -0.03 -22.31
C ARG A 183 11.48 0.11 -23.41
N ASP A 184 10.48 -0.78 -23.44
CA ASP A 184 9.44 -0.80 -24.48
C ASP A 184 8.58 0.47 -24.49
N ASN A 185 8.47 1.13 -23.32
CA ASN A 185 7.73 2.37 -23.19
C ASN A 185 8.66 3.60 -23.10
N GLN A 186 9.97 3.42 -23.30
CA GLN A 186 10.96 4.51 -23.26
C GLN A 186 10.90 5.34 -21.98
N ILE A 187 10.65 4.69 -20.85
CA ILE A 187 10.47 5.36 -19.56
C ILE A 187 11.73 6.13 -19.17
N ASP A 188 11.58 7.41 -18.90
CA ASP A 188 12.63 8.32 -18.44
C ASP A 188 12.42 8.80 -16.99
N ALA A 189 11.25 8.54 -16.41
CA ALA A 189 10.99 8.74 -14.99
C ALA A 189 10.05 7.70 -14.40
N LEU A 190 10.33 7.25 -13.16
CA LEU A 190 9.45 6.39 -12.37
C LEU A 190 8.95 7.16 -11.14
N VAL A 191 7.64 7.25 -10.96
CA VAL A 191 7.05 7.74 -9.72
C VAL A 191 6.50 6.56 -8.93
N THR A 192 7.07 6.35 -7.76
CA THR A 192 6.71 5.24 -6.89
C THR A 192 6.65 5.67 -5.42
N LYS A 193 6.11 4.81 -4.59
CA LYS A 193 6.15 4.95 -3.14
C LYS A 193 7.28 4.10 -2.60
N ASN A 194 8.17 4.68 -1.81
CA ASN A 194 9.18 3.90 -1.11
C ASN A 194 8.52 3.06 -0.02
N SER A 195 7.94 1.94 -0.43
CA SER A 195 7.22 1.04 0.46
C SER A 195 8.09 -0.04 1.09
N GLY A 196 9.34 -0.12 0.66
CA GLY A 196 10.29 -1.09 1.17
C GLY A 196 9.92 -2.54 0.87
N GLY A 197 10.68 -3.46 1.44
CA GLY A 197 10.51 -4.90 1.29
C GLY A 197 11.19 -5.48 0.05
N SER A 198 11.18 -6.80 -0.04
CA SER A 198 11.55 -7.54 -1.26
C SER A 198 10.38 -7.53 -2.24
N LEU A 199 10.60 -7.16 -3.45
CA LEU A 199 9.62 -7.30 -4.53
C LEU A 199 9.72 -8.68 -5.16
#